data_a80bc98cae7e5b1cbe9a5ea3e8e1ef16
#
_entry.id   a80bc98cae7e5b1cbe9a5ea3e8e1ef16
#
_cell.length_a   1.000
_cell.length_b   1.000
_cell.length_c   1.000
_cell.angle_alpha   90.00
_cell.angle_beta   90.00
_cell.angle_gamma   90.00
#
_symmetry.space_group_name_H-M   'P 1'
#
loop_
_entity.id
_entity.type
_entity.pdbx_description
1 polymer ?
#
loop_
_entity_poly.entity_id
_entity_poly.type
_entity_poly.pdbx_seq_one_letter_code
_entity_poly.pdbx_strand_id
1 'polypeptide(L)'
;KNSDKVTEVAEKNVISNNATVGVYYWKCGSDYIKYTKSMIKKNIRINNEFYVCPVFNQALKDNKKIIIHNVEKMWGLGTPGDLEYFKNNFFLKEKFLNENILTSVFK
;
A
#
# COMPACT_ATOMS: atom_id res chain seq x y z
N LYS A 1 2.09 2.50 -24.14
CA LYS A 1 1.18 1.87 -23.14
C LYS A 1 2.04 1.47 -21.97
N ASN A 2 1.99 2.21 -20.86
CA ASN A 2 2.63 1.80 -19.62
C ASN A 2 1.94 0.51 -19.17
N SER A 3 2.70 -0.54 -19.04
CA SER A 3 2.21 -1.81 -18.51
C SER A 3 2.06 -1.63 -17.00
N ASP A 4 0.82 -1.75 -16.47
CA ASP A 4 0.54 -1.73 -15.02
C ASP A 4 1.13 -2.97 -14.31
N LYS A 5 1.89 -3.78 -15.03
CA LYS A 5 2.52 -5.00 -14.54
C LYS A 5 3.77 -4.66 -13.73
N VAL A 6 3.78 -5.07 -12.48
CA VAL A 6 4.95 -4.98 -11.61
C VAL A 6 5.96 -6.05 -11.98
N THR A 7 7.22 -5.65 -12.08
CA THR A 7 8.37 -6.55 -12.29
C THR A 7 9.25 -6.68 -11.06
N GLU A 8 9.25 -5.67 -10.21
CA GLU A 8 10.01 -5.61 -8.97
C GLU A 8 9.34 -4.64 -7.99
N VAL A 9 9.52 -4.88 -6.70
CA VAL A 9 9.19 -3.94 -5.64
C VAL A 9 10.37 -3.76 -4.71
N ALA A 10 10.52 -2.57 -4.13
CA ALA A 10 11.54 -2.27 -3.13
C ALA A 10 10.94 -1.54 -1.93
N GLU A 11 11.52 -1.78 -0.77
CA GLU A 11 11.20 -1.08 0.47
C GLU A 11 12.35 -0.13 0.81
N LYS A 12 12.02 1.13 1.14
CA LYS A 12 13.00 2.17 1.53
C LYS A 12 14.12 2.43 0.49
N ASN A 13 13.92 1.98 -0.74
CA ASN A 13 14.81 2.24 -1.87
C ASN A 13 13.97 2.63 -3.08
N VAL A 14 14.23 3.80 -3.66
CA VAL A 14 13.48 4.31 -4.81
C VAL A 14 13.98 3.62 -6.08
N ILE A 15 13.12 2.83 -6.71
CA ILE A 15 13.41 2.11 -7.97
C ILE A 15 12.52 2.59 -9.13
N SER A 16 11.49 3.39 -8.85
CA SER A 16 10.57 3.93 -9.85
C SER A 16 9.85 5.17 -9.31
N ASN A 17 9.04 5.81 -10.16
CA ASN A 17 8.16 6.91 -9.77
C ASN A 17 6.84 6.44 -9.12
N ASN A 18 6.61 5.12 -9.01
CA ASN A 18 5.44 4.57 -8.36
C ASN A 18 5.77 4.27 -6.89
N ALA A 19 5.14 5.00 -5.97
CA ALA A 19 5.26 4.76 -4.53
C ALA A 19 4.01 4.02 -4.02
N THR A 20 4.22 3.08 -3.10
CA THR A 20 3.08 2.39 -2.46
C THR A 20 2.46 3.27 -1.38
N VAL A 21 1.14 3.16 -1.22
CA VAL A 21 0.39 3.85 -0.16
C VAL A 21 0.19 2.97 1.08
N GLY A 22 0.93 1.84 1.17
CA GLY A 22 0.84 0.91 2.30
C GLY A 22 -0.38 -0.02 2.26
N VAL A 23 -1.15 -0.03 1.17
CA VAL A 23 -2.29 -0.94 0.99
C VAL A 23 -1.90 -2.04 0.01
N TYR A 24 -2.02 -3.30 0.45
CA TYR A 24 -1.62 -4.48 -0.30
C TYR A 24 -2.77 -5.47 -0.38
N TYR A 25 -3.11 -5.91 -1.58
CA TYR A 25 -4.16 -6.89 -1.82
C TYR A 25 -3.60 -8.22 -2.32
N TRP A 26 -4.06 -9.31 -1.75
CA TRP A 26 -3.77 -10.68 -2.16
C TRP A 26 -5.06 -11.41 -2.45
N LYS A 27 -5.23 -11.91 -3.67
CA LYS A 27 -6.42 -12.68 -4.06
C LYS A 27 -6.63 -13.91 -3.16
N CYS A 28 -5.53 -14.58 -2.77
CA CYS A 28 -5.55 -15.75 -1.91
C CYS A 28 -4.64 -15.51 -0.71
N GLY A 29 -5.16 -15.60 0.51
CA GLY A 29 -4.37 -15.47 1.74
C GLY A 29 -3.31 -16.58 1.87
N SER A 30 -3.56 -17.78 1.32
CA SER A 30 -2.57 -18.87 1.26
C SER A 30 -1.32 -18.49 0.45
N ASP A 31 -1.47 -17.74 -0.63
CA ASP A 31 -0.32 -17.23 -1.42
C ASP A 31 0.51 -16.26 -0.57
N TYR A 32 -0.14 -15.31 0.11
CA TYR A 32 0.55 -14.40 1.02
C TYR A 32 1.36 -15.15 2.08
N ILE A 33 0.75 -16.14 2.74
CA ILE A 33 1.41 -16.95 3.76
C ILE A 33 2.61 -17.71 3.17
N LYS A 34 2.44 -18.35 2.00
CA LYS A 34 3.50 -19.08 1.29
C LYS A 34 4.71 -18.17 1.04
N TYR A 35 4.48 -17.00 0.44
CA TYR A 35 5.56 -16.09 0.04
C TYR A 35 6.19 -15.37 1.22
N THR A 36 5.41 -15.05 2.26
CA THR A 36 5.95 -14.51 3.52
C THR A 36 6.87 -15.52 4.20
N LYS A 37 6.47 -16.79 4.32
CA LYS A 37 7.32 -17.84 4.86
C LYS A 37 8.61 -18.03 4.04
N SER A 38 8.53 -17.93 2.70
CA SER A 38 9.68 -17.98 1.81
C SER A 38 10.66 -16.82 2.08
N MET A 39 10.14 -15.60 2.21
CA MET A 39 10.93 -14.42 2.52
C MET A 39 11.63 -14.53 3.88
N ILE A 40 10.91 -14.98 4.91
CA ILE A 40 11.44 -15.17 6.26
C ILE A 40 12.53 -16.25 6.26
N LYS A 41 12.26 -17.41 5.62
CA LYS A 41 13.25 -18.50 5.50
C LYS A 41 14.56 -18.05 4.82
N LYS A 42 14.46 -17.16 3.84
CA LYS A 42 15.61 -16.57 3.14
C LYS A 42 16.25 -15.41 3.91
N ASN A 43 15.70 -15.04 5.06
CA ASN A 43 16.11 -13.91 5.90
C ASN A 43 16.24 -12.59 5.13
N ILE A 44 15.31 -12.33 4.20
CA ILE A 44 15.30 -11.10 3.41
C ILE A 44 14.72 -9.97 4.27
N ARG A 45 15.62 -9.13 4.79
CA ARG A 45 15.32 -8.01 5.68
C ARG A 45 15.76 -6.69 5.06
N ILE A 46 15.09 -5.61 5.46
CA ILE A 46 15.51 -4.25 5.17
C ILE A 46 15.63 -3.54 6.52
N ASN A 47 16.80 -2.93 6.78
CA ASN A 47 17.10 -2.33 8.09
C ASN A 47 16.81 -3.28 9.26
N ASN A 48 17.16 -4.55 9.09
CA ASN A 48 16.98 -5.62 10.07
C ASN A 48 15.51 -6.00 10.39
N GLU A 49 14.56 -5.51 9.58
CA GLU A 49 13.12 -5.76 9.73
C GLU A 49 12.53 -6.49 8.51
N PHE A 50 11.45 -7.22 8.73
CA PHE A 50 10.63 -7.79 7.65
C PHE A 50 9.50 -6.83 7.28
N TYR A 51 9.36 -6.54 5.99
CA TYR A 51 8.31 -5.68 5.45
C TYR A 51 7.35 -6.46 4.55
N VAL A 52 6.12 -5.97 4.41
CA VAL A 52 5.10 -6.61 3.56
C VAL A 52 5.42 -6.44 2.08
N CYS A 53 5.86 -5.25 1.67
CA CYS A 53 6.12 -4.95 0.25
C CYS A 53 7.06 -5.96 -0.41
N PRO A 54 8.23 -6.32 0.14
CA PRO A 54 9.16 -7.28 -0.48
C PRO A 54 8.60 -8.71 -0.64
N VAL A 55 7.50 -9.06 0.03
CA VAL A 55 6.84 -10.37 -0.15
C VAL A 55 6.42 -10.57 -1.60
N PHE A 56 5.99 -9.51 -2.30
CA PHE A 56 5.64 -9.57 -3.71
C PHE A 56 6.79 -10.03 -4.61
N ASN A 57 8.04 -9.73 -4.27
CA ASN A 57 9.19 -10.23 -5.03
C ASN A 57 9.29 -11.77 -5.00
N GLN A 58 8.83 -12.43 -3.93
CA GLN A 58 8.78 -13.88 -3.88
C GLN A 58 7.71 -14.44 -4.82
N ALA A 59 6.56 -13.75 -4.93
CA ALA A 59 5.49 -14.12 -5.85
C ALA A 59 5.89 -13.87 -7.32
N LEU A 60 6.59 -12.78 -7.59
CA LEU A 60 7.12 -12.47 -8.93
C LEU A 60 8.10 -13.54 -9.43
N LYS A 61 8.95 -14.11 -8.55
CA LYS A 61 9.84 -15.24 -8.89
C LYS A 61 9.08 -16.51 -9.30
N ASP A 62 7.87 -16.70 -8.80
CA ASP A 62 6.96 -17.78 -9.20
C ASP A 62 6.06 -17.36 -10.38
N ASN A 63 6.43 -16.31 -11.14
CA ASN A 63 5.68 -15.77 -12.27
C ASN A 63 4.24 -15.34 -11.96
N LYS A 64 3.93 -15.01 -10.71
CA LYS A 64 2.63 -14.44 -10.37
C LYS A 64 2.48 -13.06 -10.99
N LYS A 65 1.30 -12.80 -11.53
CA LYS A 65 0.96 -11.47 -12.08
C LYS A 65 0.60 -10.52 -10.94
N ILE A 66 1.34 -9.45 -10.82
CA ILE A 66 1.10 -8.35 -9.88
C ILE A 66 0.87 -7.09 -10.71
N ILE A 67 -0.12 -6.32 -10.34
CA ILE A 67 -0.49 -5.06 -10.98
C ILE A 67 -0.55 -3.96 -9.93
N ILE A 68 -0.33 -2.73 -10.36
CA ILE A 68 -0.62 -1.54 -9.55
C ILE A 68 -2.04 -1.07 -9.79
N HIS A 69 -2.63 -0.49 -8.77
CA HIS A 69 -3.84 0.30 -8.86
C HIS A 69 -3.54 1.71 -8.37
N ASN A 70 -3.71 2.69 -9.25
CA ASN A 70 -3.46 4.09 -8.91
C ASN A 70 -4.58 4.62 -8.04
N VAL A 71 -4.23 5.34 -7.00
CA VAL A 71 -5.16 6.09 -6.15
C VAL A 71 -5.06 7.57 -6.50
N GLU A 72 -6.18 8.26 -6.54
CA GLU A 72 -6.21 9.68 -6.88
C GLU A 72 -5.52 10.53 -5.81
N LYS A 73 -5.64 10.12 -4.54
CA LYS A 73 -5.03 10.83 -3.42
C LYS A 73 -4.76 9.90 -2.25
N MET A 74 -3.63 10.12 -1.61
CA MET A 74 -3.27 9.48 -0.35
C MET A 74 -3.14 10.55 0.74
N TRP A 75 -3.71 10.26 1.90
CA TRP A 75 -3.54 11.07 3.10
C TRP A 75 -2.67 10.31 4.09
N GLY A 76 -1.51 10.88 4.42
CA GLY A 76 -0.68 10.37 5.51
C GLY A 76 -1.37 10.63 6.86
N LEU A 77 -1.36 9.61 7.73
CA LEU A 77 -1.88 9.70 9.10
C LEU A 77 -0.86 9.13 10.10
N GLY A 78 0.39 8.96 9.65
CA GLY A 78 1.44 8.29 10.42
C GLY A 78 2.08 9.14 11.51
N THR A 79 1.93 10.45 11.45
CA THR A 79 2.47 11.39 12.43
C THR A 79 1.38 12.34 12.93
N PRO A 80 1.56 12.96 14.11
CA PRO A 80 0.63 14.01 14.59
C PRO A 80 0.47 15.16 13.58
N GLY A 81 1.54 15.56 12.90
CA GLY A 81 1.51 16.60 11.86
C GLY A 81 0.69 16.20 10.64
N ASP A 82 0.80 14.94 10.18
CA ASP A 82 -0.01 14.42 9.09
C ASP A 82 -1.49 14.44 9.44
N LEU A 83 -1.84 14.03 10.67
CA LEU A 83 -3.21 14.06 11.16
C LEU A 83 -3.78 15.48 11.21
N GLU A 84 -3.00 16.43 11.70
CA GLU A 84 -3.39 17.85 11.73
C GLU A 84 -3.61 18.39 10.31
N TYR A 85 -2.69 18.09 9.40
CA TYR A 85 -2.83 18.44 7.99
C TYR A 85 -4.08 17.83 7.35
N PHE A 86 -4.38 16.56 7.63
CA PHE A 86 -5.58 15.88 7.15
C PHE A 86 -6.86 16.56 7.68
N LYS A 87 -6.93 16.82 8.98
CA LYS A 87 -8.08 17.52 9.60
C LYS A 87 -8.35 18.87 8.92
N ASN A 88 -7.30 19.65 8.71
CA ASN A 88 -7.42 20.99 8.17
C ASN A 88 -7.74 21.04 6.67
N ASN A 89 -7.33 20.05 5.91
CA ASN A 89 -7.44 20.07 4.45
C ASN A 89 -8.52 19.14 3.89
N PHE A 90 -8.90 18.09 4.62
CA PHE A 90 -9.94 17.15 4.19
C PHE A 90 -11.19 17.30 5.06
N PHE A 91 -11.07 17.07 6.35
CA PHE A 91 -12.22 16.92 7.23
C PHE A 91 -13.02 18.22 7.39
N LEU A 92 -12.35 19.36 7.51
CA LEU A 92 -13.01 20.64 7.63
C LEU A 92 -13.64 21.12 6.31
N LYS A 93 -13.01 20.85 5.16
CA LYS A 93 -13.57 21.19 3.86
C LYS A 93 -14.79 20.34 3.49
N GLU A 94 -14.79 19.05 3.81
CA GLU A 94 -15.90 18.15 3.56
C GLU A 94 -17.10 18.42 4.51
N LYS A 95 -16.84 18.84 5.75
CA LYS A 95 -17.89 19.22 6.70
C LYS A 95 -18.73 20.42 6.21
N PHE A 96 -18.13 21.33 5.44
CA PHE A 96 -18.84 22.43 4.82
C PHE A 96 -19.55 22.06 3.51
N LEU A 97 -19.21 20.93 2.88
CA LEU A 97 -19.77 20.55 1.58
C LEU A 97 -20.87 19.48 1.69
N ASN A 98 -20.95 18.68 2.75
CA ASN A 98 -21.94 17.59 2.84
C ASN A 98 -22.25 17.16 4.29
N GLU A 99 -23.20 17.81 4.93
CA GLU A 99 -23.87 17.21 6.12
C GLU A 99 -24.65 15.92 5.76
N ASN A 100 -24.81 15.61 4.47
CA ASN A 100 -25.61 14.47 3.99
C ASN A 100 -24.82 13.19 3.69
N ILE A 101 -23.47 13.22 3.58
CA ILE A 101 -22.70 12.02 3.25
C ILE A 101 -22.41 11.17 4.49
N LEU A 102 -22.21 11.76 5.66
CA LEU A 102 -21.94 11.01 6.90
C LEU A 102 -23.13 10.16 7.36
N THR A 103 -24.36 10.50 6.98
CA THR A 103 -25.57 9.70 7.28
C THR A 103 -25.75 8.48 6.38
N SER A 104 -25.06 8.38 5.24
CA SER A 104 -25.18 7.26 4.31
C SER A 104 -24.12 6.16 4.52
N VAL A 105 -23.03 6.44 5.21
CA VAL A 105 -21.93 5.48 5.43
C VAL A 105 -22.11 4.63 6.69
N PHE A 106 -22.99 5.04 7.61
CA PHE A 106 -23.25 4.33 8.87
C PHE A 106 -24.69 3.79 9.00
N LYS A 107 -25.38 3.55 7.89
CA LYS A 107 -26.66 2.80 7.88
C LYS A 107 -26.46 1.40 7.38
#